data_ae903da6cc81b5a58935f6b9fe22c3aa
#
_entry.id   ae903da6cc81b5a58935f6b9fe22c3aa
#
_cell.length_a   1.000
_cell.length_b   1.000
_cell.length_c   1.000
_cell.angle_alpha   90.00
_cell.angle_beta   90.00
_cell.angle_gamma   90.00
#
_symmetry.space_group_name_H-M   'P 1'
#
loop_
_entity.id
_entity.type
_entity.pdbx_description
1 polymer ?
#
loop_
_entity_poly.entity_id
_entity_poly.type
_entity_poly.pdbx_seq_one_letter_code
_entity_poly.pdbx_strand_id
1 'polypeptide(L)'
;TYIITATSDNEIYDISYRFNIENTNGTSSNLVDCRWLHTIGGVVQPDINFQQVNLGSNFHYYIGDLQIALNTGDTLACQWKGVNSRQLESAFNLSNAVFVVSSSTVTTESLLALRGDIGQMDFIKGLMTMFNLVTLPDEDNPNNIKIEPYTDVFIPTATAGNTLANRGITHDWTEKIDVTEIKLMPLIDLNKNTIFKFVEDEEDYAFMNYKTATNHLYGSKKFKAGNEFNILAGEKEIIAEPFAATVVKPLMSQFSDFVTPAVYSYNPEEETSEGFDNSPRIMYNNGIKSDADGTFVSCTYYIPEQNGGTSSQADAFLQFSHLTSVPTITTDRDFHFGECQLLLSVGNPVNNNLFNLYWLPYYAELYNPDTRIMTIKVNLSPSDINTFKFNDKVFIKNRIFRVNKIDYKPNDLATVEFILIP
;
A
#
# COMPACT_ATOMS: atom_id res chain seq x y z
N THR A 1 -10.77 37.55 7.12
CA THR A 1 -10.03 36.74 6.13
C THR A 1 -8.71 36.31 6.74
N TYR A 2 -8.45 35.03 6.74
CA TYR A 2 -7.15 34.46 7.16
C TYR A 2 -6.37 34.14 5.88
N ILE A 3 -5.16 34.64 5.75
CA ILE A 3 -4.34 34.48 4.54
C ILE A 3 -3.04 33.79 4.93
N ILE A 4 -2.74 32.71 4.25
CA ILE A 4 -1.48 31.98 4.29
C ILE A 4 -0.70 32.42 3.06
N THR A 5 0.57 32.80 3.23
CA THR A 5 1.48 33.11 2.11
C THR A 5 2.64 32.14 2.17
N ALA A 6 2.89 31.44 1.08
CA ALA A 6 4.01 30.52 0.99
C ALA A 6 5.36 31.27 0.98
N THR A 7 6.30 30.77 1.73
CA THR A 7 7.64 31.36 1.90
C THR A 7 8.71 30.62 1.11
N SER A 8 8.41 29.42 0.64
CA SER A 8 9.31 28.55 -0.13
C SER A 8 8.59 27.97 -1.35
N ASP A 9 9.33 27.55 -2.33
CA ASP A 9 8.77 26.85 -3.50
C ASP A 9 8.44 25.39 -3.17
N ASN A 10 7.35 24.89 -3.74
CA ASN A 10 6.83 23.53 -3.52
C ASN A 10 6.53 23.22 -2.04
N GLU A 11 6.15 24.21 -1.28
CA GLU A 11 5.74 24.05 0.11
C GLU A 11 4.35 23.41 0.16
N ILE A 12 4.23 22.25 0.83
CA ILE A 12 2.98 21.54 0.97
C ILE A 12 2.32 21.98 2.28
N TYR A 13 1.11 22.51 2.16
CA TYR A 13 0.28 22.91 3.30
C TYR A 13 -0.79 21.87 3.54
N ASP A 14 -0.76 21.27 4.72
CA ASP A 14 -1.84 20.44 5.26
C ASP A 14 -2.65 21.31 6.23
N ILE A 15 -3.92 21.53 5.89
CA ILE A 15 -4.78 22.42 6.62
C ILE A 15 -6.00 21.68 7.10
N SER A 16 -6.12 21.49 8.40
CA SER A 16 -7.36 21.07 9.03
C SER A 16 -8.07 22.29 9.60
N TYR A 17 -9.31 22.50 9.24
CA TYR A 17 -10.04 23.67 9.67
C TYR A 17 -11.42 23.34 10.21
N ARG A 18 -11.80 24.08 11.25
CA ARG A 18 -13.14 24.06 11.86
C ARG A 18 -13.52 25.46 12.24
N PHE A 19 -14.55 26.01 11.59
CA PHE A 19 -15.12 27.31 11.90
C PHE A 19 -16.55 27.14 12.36
N ASN A 20 -16.88 27.73 13.49
CA ASN A 20 -18.26 27.88 13.92
C ASN A 20 -18.80 29.23 13.41
N ILE A 21 -19.82 29.19 12.57
CA ILE A 21 -20.49 30.38 12.05
C ILE A 21 -21.87 30.39 12.66
N GLU A 22 -22.15 31.42 13.47
CA GLU A 22 -23.40 31.55 14.22
C GLU A 22 -24.21 32.76 13.74
N ASN A 23 -25.50 32.58 13.63
CA ASN A 23 -26.44 33.67 13.38
C ASN A 23 -26.89 34.26 14.71
N THR A 24 -26.38 35.42 15.08
CA THR A 24 -26.72 36.08 16.36
C THR A 24 -28.05 36.80 16.36
N ASN A 25 -28.69 36.98 15.21
CA ASN A 25 -29.97 37.73 15.10
C ASN A 25 -31.23 36.85 15.08
N GLY A 26 -31.13 35.56 15.24
CA GLY A 26 -32.23 34.65 15.67
C GLY A 26 -33.47 34.46 14.83
N THR A 27 -33.76 35.24 13.78
CA THR A 27 -35.07 35.26 13.15
C THR A 27 -35.14 35.19 11.63
N SER A 28 -34.04 35.17 10.89
CA SER A 28 -34.09 35.10 9.44
C SER A 28 -33.07 34.11 8.85
N SER A 29 -33.51 33.41 7.80
CA SER A 29 -32.67 32.54 6.99
C SER A 29 -31.52 33.35 6.37
N ASN A 30 -30.30 33.11 6.78
CA ASN A 30 -29.07 33.74 6.26
C ASN A 30 -28.24 32.73 5.51
N LEU A 31 -28.09 32.92 4.22
CA LEU A 31 -27.17 32.14 3.39
C LEU A 31 -25.77 32.71 3.54
N VAL A 32 -24.82 31.83 3.82
CA VAL A 32 -23.38 32.13 3.91
C VAL A 32 -22.63 31.27 2.93
N ASP A 33 -21.80 31.90 2.12
CA ASP A 33 -20.83 31.22 1.26
C ASP A 33 -19.49 31.12 1.99
N CYS A 34 -18.94 29.92 2.09
CA CYS A 34 -17.62 29.64 2.63
C CYS A 34 -16.75 29.04 1.53
N ARG A 35 -15.49 29.45 1.45
CA ARG A 35 -14.55 28.94 0.46
C ARG A 35 -13.10 29.13 0.89
N TRP A 36 -12.21 28.37 0.24
CA TRP A 36 -10.79 28.69 0.17
C TRP A 36 -10.47 29.30 -1.18
N LEU A 37 -9.89 30.50 -1.18
CA LEU A 37 -9.44 31.20 -2.37
C LEU A 37 -7.93 30.99 -2.52
N HIS A 38 -7.53 30.41 -3.63
CA HIS A 38 -6.13 30.16 -3.97
C HIS A 38 -5.68 31.15 -5.05
N THR A 39 -4.50 31.74 -4.86
CA THR A 39 -3.91 32.68 -5.83
C THR A 39 -2.51 32.24 -6.17
N ILE A 40 -2.25 31.93 -7.44
CA ILE A 40 -0.95 31.51 -7.97
C ILE A 40 -0.39 32.63 -8.84
N GLY A 41 0.82 33.11 -8.55
CA GLY A 41 1.46 34.14 -9.33
C GLY A 41 0.60 35.41 -9.47
N GLY A 42 -0.23 35.73 -8.49
CA GLY A 42 -1.16 36.84 -8.51
C GLY A 42 -2.49 36.58 -9.27
N VAL A 43 -2.68 35.38 -9.84
CA VAL A 43 -3.93 35.00 -10.54
C VAL A 43 -4.77 34.12 -9.65
N VAL A 44 -6.04 34.54 -9.48
CA VAL A 44 -7.04 33.78 -8.69
C VAL A 44 -7.42 32.49 -9.42
N GLN A 45 -7.34 31.39 -8.71
CA GLN A 45 -7.74 30.05 -9.14
C GLN A 45 -9.21 29.76 -8.74
N PRO A 46 -9.84 28.69 -9.29
CA PRO A 46 -11.16 28.24 -8.85
C PRO A 46 -11.24 28.03 -7.34
N ASP A 47 -12.42 28.26 -6.78
CA ASP A 47 -12.68 28.09 -5.36
C ASP A 47 -12.49 26.64 -4.91
N ILE A 48 -11.83 26.44 -3.79
CA ILE A 48 -11.64 25.14 -3.16
C ILE A 48 -12.63 25.01 -1.99
N ASN A 49 -13.22 23.82 -1.85
CA ASN A 49 -14.16 23.49 -0.77
C ASN A 49 -15.29 24.52 -0.60
N PHE A 50 -15.87 24.97 -1.73
CA PHE A 50 -17.00 25.90 -1.68
C PHE A 50 -18.22 25.24 -1.05
N GLN A 51 -18.80 25.92 -0.05
CA GLN A 51 -20.05 25.52 0.60
C GLN A 51 -20.96 26.73 0.76
N GLN A 52 -22.24 26.55 0.41
CA GLN A 52 -23.29 27.52 0.73
C GLN A 52 -24.19 26.95 1.82
N VAL A 53 -24.29 27.63 2.91
CA VAL A 53 -25.00 27.16 4.10
C VAL A 53 -26.08 28.13 4.49
N ASN A 54 -27.26 27.60 4.88
CA ASN A 54 -28.33 28.40 5.46
C ASN A 54 -28.30 28.28 6.98
N LEU A 55 -27.94 29.36 7.65
CA LEU A 55 -27.73 29.35 9.10
C LEU A 55 -29.05 29.31 9.92
N GLY A 56 -30.17 29.71 9.36
CA GLY A 56 -31.43 29.76 10.14
C GLY A 56 -31.24 30.46 11.49
N SER A 57 -31.72 29.84 12.57
CA SER A 57 -31.52 30.27 13.97
C SER A 57 -30.35 29.54 14.66
N ASN A 58 -29.63 28.70 13.96
CA ASN A 58 -28.59 27.81 14.52
C ASN A 58 -27.17 28.20 14.06
N PHE A 59 -26.18 27.57 14.66
CA PHE A 59 -24.80 27.64 14.18
C PHE A 59 -24.53 26.52 13.17
N HIS A 60 -23.52 26.72 12.33
CA HIS A 60 -22.99 25.74 11.41
C HIS A 60 -21.47 25.67 11.53
N TYR A 61 -20.95 24.44 11.45
CA TYR A 61 -19.52 24.23 11.36
C TYR A 61 -19.10 24.11 9.89
N TYR A 62 -18.19 24.97 9.46
CA TYR A 62 -17.44 24.79 8.24
C TYR A 62 -16.18 24.01 8.57
N ILE A 63 -16.19 22.73 8.23
CA ILE A 63 -15.13 21.78 8.60
C ILE A 63 -14.58 21.17 7.34
N GLY A 64 -13.28 20.89 7.33
CA GLY A 64 -12.64 20.12 6.27
C GLY A 64 -11.14 20.08 6.41
N ASP A 65 -10.55 19.30 5.53
CA ASP A 65 -9.13 19.17 5.34
C ASP A 65 -8.77 19.60 3.92
N LEU A 66 -7.63 20.22 3.78
CA LEU A 66 -7.11 20.71 2.52
C LEU A 66 -5.62 20.46 2.47
N GLN A 67 -5.16 19.74 1.45
CA GLN A 67 -3.75 19.65 1.13
C GLN A 67 -3.47 20.38 -0.18
N ILE A 68 -2.51 21.31 -0.16
CA ILE A 68 -2.18 22.11 -1.34
C ILE A 68 -0.69 22.44 -1.38
N ALA A 69 -0.09 22.33 -2.56
CA ALA A 69 1.28 22.79 -2.80
C ALA A 69 1.26 24.24 -3.29
N LEU A 70 2.08 25.07 -2.67
CA LEU A 70 2.22 26.48 -2.99
C LEU A 70 3.69 26.80 -3.29
N ASN A 71 3.92 27.78 -4.16
CA ASN A 71 5.24 28.34 -4.42
C ASN A 71 5.40 29.69 -3.73
N THR A 72 6.62 30.12 -3.59
CA THR A 72 6.95 31.42 -2.96
C THR A 72 6.05 32.56 -3.48
N GLY A 73 5.33 33.18 -2.57
CA GLY A 73 4.44 34.29 -2.87
C GLY A 73 3.01 33.93 -3.26
N ASP A 74 2.72 32.63 -3.48
CA ASP A 74 1.34 32.19 -3.64
C ASP A 74 0.58 32.34 -2.33
N THR A 75 -0.76 32.56 -2.44
CA THR A 75 -1.58 32.78 -1.25
C THR A 75 -2.80 31.87 -1.23
N LEU A 76 -3.18 31.49 -0.02
CA LEU A 76 -4.40 30.74 0.26
C LEU A 76 -5.19 31.49 1.33
N ALA A 77 -6.45 31.81 1.04
CA ALA A 77 -7.29 32.61 1.93
C ALA A 77 -8.62 31.91 2.25
N CYS A 78 -8.89 31.66 3.51
CA CYS A 78 -10.21 31.25 3.94
C CYS A 78 -11.15 32.45 3.94
N GLN A 79 -12.24 32.34 3.22
CA GLN A 79 -13.20 33.42 3.03
C GLN A 79 -14.62 32.96 3.30
N TRP A 80 -15.42 33.84 3.88
CA TRP A 80 -16.86 33.69 3.98
C TRP A 80 -17.56 35.03 3.70
N LYS A 81 -18.75 34.94 3.12
CA LYS A 81 -19.60 36.11 2.90
C LYS A 81 -21.07 35.73 3.05
N GLY A 82 -21.89 36.62 3.53
CA GLY A 82 -23.33 36.49 3.44
C GLY A 82 -23.82 36.80 2.03
N VAL A 83 -24.76 36.00 1.59
CA VAL A 83 -25.36 36.15 0.25
C VAL A 83 -26.42 37.27 0.23
N ASN A 84 -27.10 37.51 1.35
CA ASN A 84 -28.13 38.54 1.49
C ASN A 84 -27.55 39.82 2.12
N SER A 85 -27.33 40.84 1.32
CA SER A 85 -26.49 42.02 1.54
C SER A 85 -26.92 43.01 2.63
N ARG A 86 -27.94 42.75 3.47
CA ARG A 86 -28.47 43.73 4.40
C ARG A 86 -28.15 43.54 5.90
N GLN A 87 -27.51 42.47 6.32
CA GLN A 87 -27.39 42.18 7.78
C GLN A 87 -26.05 41.62 8.23
N LEU A 88 -24.96 41.86 7.51
CA LEU A 88 -23.68 41.19 7.72
C LEU A 88 -22.78 41.79 8.78
N GLU A 89 -22.95 43.03 9.16
CA GLU A 89 -21.94 43.69 10.01
C GLU A 89 -22.02 43.32 11.49
N SER A 90 -23.07 42.63 11.95
CA SER A 90 -23.21 42.29 13.36
C SER A 90 -23.65 40.84 13.66
N ALA A 91 -23.82 39.99 12.64
CA ALA A 91 -24.53 38.72 12.81
C ALA A 91 -23.64 37.47 12.91
N PHE A 92 -22.34 37.56 12.66
CA PHE A 92 -21.48 36.39 12.62
C PHE A 92 -20.38 36.46 13.66
N ASN A 93 -20.48 35.61 14.65
CA ASN A 93 -19.42 35.41 15.64
C ASN A 93 -18.60 34.17 15.28
N LEU A 94 -17.33 34.32 15.05
CA LEU A 94 -16.40 33.21 14.93
C LEU A 94 -15.99 32.78 16.35
N SER A 95 -16.82 31.95 16.98
CA SER A 95 -16.43 31.33 18.23
C SER A 95 -15.80 29.97 17.98
N ASN A 96 -14.68 29.72 18.64
CA ASN A 96 -13.97 28.41 18.59
C ASN A 96 -13.44 28.00 17.19
N ALA A 97 -12.86 28.94 16.44
CA ALA A 97 -12.10 28.58 15.25
C ALA A 97 -10.84 27.82 15.65
N VAL A 98 -10.77 26.55 15.32
CA VAL A 98 -9.51 25.77 15.39
C VAL A 98 -8.92 25.74 14.00
N PHE A 99 -7.68 26.19 13.91
CA PHE A 99 -6.95 26.28 12.66
C PHE A 99 -5.57 25.67 12.87
N VAL A 100 -5.37 24.48 12.34
CA VAL A 100 -4.07 23.83 12.36
C VAL A 100 -3.50 23.90 10.95
N VAL A 101 -2.39 24.61 10.79
CA VAL A 101 -1.62 24.62 9.55
C VAL A 101 -0.28 24.01 9.86
N SER A 102 0.00 22.89 9.22
CA SER A 102 1.36 22.36 9.12
C SER A 102 1.88 22.60 7.72
N SER A 103 3.03 23.21 7.57
CA SER A 103 3.74 23.27 6.30
C SER A 103 4.91 22.30 6.36
N SER A 104 5.03 21.44 5.37
CA SER A 104 6.19 20.59 5.20
C SER A 104 6.83 20.86 3.84
N THR A 105 8.02 21.42 3.84
CA THR A 105 8.89 21.36 2.67
C THR A 105 9.57 19.99 2.67
N VAL A 106 9.12 19.12 1.80
CA VAL A 106 9.80 17.83 1.59
C VAL A 106 11.01 18.11 0.69
N THR A 107 12.13 18.45 1.30
CA THR A 107 13.39 18.57 0.59
C THR A 107 14.03 17.20 0.40
N THR A 108 14.96 17.10 -0.55
CA THR A 108 15.78 15.88 -0.71
C THR A 108 16.52 15.53 0.59
N GLU A 109 16.93 16.53 1.35
CA GLU A 109 17.60 16.37 2.65
C GLU A 109 16.64 15.80 3.71
N SER A 110 15.40 16.27 3.75
CA SER A 110 14.37 15.73 4.65
C SER A 110 14.06 14.27 4.32
N LEU A 111 13.95 13.94 3.02
CA LEU A 111 13.75 12.55 2.58
C LEU A 111 14.95 11.67 2.92
N LEU A 112 16.17 12.18 2.81
CA LEU A 112 17.39 11.46 3.20
C LEU A 112 17.43 11.21 4.70
N ALA A 113 17.05 12.18 5.51
CA ALA A 113 17.00 12.04 6.96
C ALA A 113 15.91 11.02 7.39
N LEU A 114 14.73 11.10 6.77
CA LEU A 114 13.64 10.17 7.04
C LEU A 114 13.92 8.73 6.58
N ARG A 115 14.71 8.59 5.51
CA ARG A 115 15.11 7.27 5.01
C ARG A 115 16.04 6.54 5.97
N GLY A 116 16.83 7.23 6.75
CA GLY A 116 17.92 6.65 7.53
C GLY A 116 18.96 5.97 6.64
N ASP A 117 19.53 4.87 7.10
CA ASP A 117 20.59 4.13 6.41
C ASP A 117 20.07 3.11 5.38
N ILE A 118 18.76 3.09 5.11
CA ILE A 118 18.18 2.14 4.17
C ILE A 118 18.61 2.47 2.74
N GLY A 119 19.22 1.49 2.06
CA GLY A 119 19.59 1.58 0.65
C GLY A 119 18.34 1.62 -0.24
N GLN A 120 18.37 2.46 -1.29
CA GLN A 120 17.27 2.51 -2.26
C GLN A 120 16.98 1.16 -2.90
N MET A 121 18.04 0.39 -3.21
CA MET A 121 17.89 -0.93 -3.81
C MET A 121 17.30 -1.94 -2.84
N ASP A 122 17.61 -1.83 -1.56
CA ASP A 122 17.08 -2.74 -0.54
C ASP A 122 15.58 -2.46 -0.30
N PHE A 123 15.19 -1.19 -0.34
CA PHE A 123 13.77 -0.81 -0.32
C PHE A 123 13.00 -1.41 -1.52
N ILE A 124 13.56 -1.30 -2.73
CA ILE A 124 12.93 -1.88 -3.93
C ILE A 124 12.88 -3.40 -3.85
N LYS A 125 13.95 -4.07 -3.40
CA LYS A 125 13.97 -5.54 -3.21
C LYS A 125 12.89 -6.00 -2.22
N GLY A 126 12.69 -5.26 -1.15
CA GLY A 126 11.63 -5.56 -0.20
C GLY A 126 10.24 -5.53 -0.83
N LEU A 127 9.95 -4.50 -1.64
CA LEU A 127 8.71 -4.43 -2.42
C LEU A 127 8.61 -5.59 -3.43
N MET A 128 9.71 -5.90 -4.13
CA MET A 128 9.74 -7.03 -5.06
C MET A 128 9.42 -8.35 -4.35
N THR A 129 9.93 -8.54 -3.14
CA THR A 129 9.63 -9.71 -2.33
C THR A 129 8.19 -9.73 -1.83
N MET A 130 7.66 -8.60 -1.35
CA MET A 130 6.27 -8.53 -0.89
C MET A 130 5.27 -8.92 -1.98
N PHE A 131 5.45 -8.37 -3.17
CA PHE A 131 4.50 -8.50 -4.27
C PHE A 131 4.93 -9.51 -5.35
N ASN A 132 5.98 -10.28 -5.12
CA ASN A 132 6.54 -11.22 -6.11
C ASN A 132 6.72 -10.54 -7.47
N LEU A 133 7.42 -9.39 -7.48
CA LEU A 133 7.61 -8.59 -8.69
C LEU A 133 8.74 -9.16 -9.54
N VAL A 134 8.57 -9.04 -10.84
CA VAL A 134 9.58 -9.37 -11.84
C VAL A 134 9.91 -8.13 -12.67
N THR A 135 11.12 -8.09 -13.22
CA THR A 135 11.59 -6.98 -14.03
C THR A 135 11.59 -7.38 -15.50
N LEU A 136 11.08 -6.50 -16.33
CA LEU A 136 11.04 -6.66 -17.79
C LEU A 136 11.63 -5.42 -18.47
N PRO A 137 12.32 -5.59 -19.62
CA PRO A 137 12.71 -4.45 -20.42
C PRO A 137 11.46 -3.74 -20.98
N ASP A 138 11.52 -2.43 -21.07
CA ASP A 138 10.51 -1.66 -21.78
C ASP A 138 10.85 -1.62 -23.28
N GLU A 139 9.92 -2.08 -24.11
CA GLU A 139 10.10 -2.15 -25.55
C GLU A 139 10.12 -0.75 -26.22
N ASP A 140 9.36 0.17 -25.66
CA ASP A 140 9.23 1.53 -26.20
C ASP A 140 10.41 2.42 -25.81
N ASN A 141 11.04 2.12 -24.66
CA ASN A 141 12.19 2.87 -24.17
C ASN A 141 13.20 1.94 -23.47
N PRO A 142 14.33 1.63 -24.14
CA PRO A 142 15.33 0.70 -23.60
C PRO A 142 16.02 1.17 -22.31
N ASN A 143 15.85 2.42 -21.92
CA ASN A 143 16.35 2.94 -20.64
C ASN A 143 15.38 2.73 -19.47
N ASN A 144 14.17 2.25 -19.74
CA ASN A 144 13.18 1.96 -18.73
C ASN A 144 13.12 0.47 -18.42
N ILE A 145 12.83 0.17 -17.15
CA ILE A 145 12.55 -1.18 -16.65
C ILE A 145 11.11 -1.18 -16.16
N LYS A 146 10.31 -2.08 -16.67
CA LYS A 146 8.96 -2.36 -16.14
C LYS A 146 9.09 -3.32 -14.97
N ILE A 147 8.41 -3.02 -13.88
CA ILE A 147 8.36 -3.87 -12.68
C ILE A 147 6.89 -4.23 -12.47
N GLU A 148 6.57 -5.51 -12.61
CA GLU A 148 5.21 -6.01 -12.59
C GLU A 148 5.09 -7.27 -11.74
N PRO A 149 3.93 -7.57 -11.13
CA PRO A 149 3.71 -8.83 -10.45
C PRO A 149 3.90 -10.05 -11.37
N TYR A 150 4.50 -11.12 -10.85
CA TYR A 150 4.66 -12.38 -11.59
C TYR A 150 3.33 -12.87 -12.16
N THR A 151 2.25 -12.75 -11.41
CA THR A 151 0.89 -13.12 -11.84
C THR A 151 0.46 -12.38 -13.08
N ASP A 152 0.78 -11.10 -13.21
CA ASP A 152 0.36 -10.27 -14.33
C ASP A 152 1.22 -10.51 -15.58
N VAL A 153 2.46 -10.95 -15.39
CA VAL A 153 3.38 -11.25 -16.49
C VAL A 153 3.17 -12.64 -17.07
N PHE A 154 2.99 -13.64 -16.19
CA PHE A 154 3.05 -15.05 -16.61
C PHE A 154 1.76 -15.82 -16.49
N ILE A 155 0.82 -15.41 -15.62
CA ILE A 155 -0.39 -16.19 -15.35
C ILE A 155 -1.59 -15.51 -16.01
N PRO A 156 -2.18 -16.10 -17.08
CA PRO A 156 -3.38 -15.55 -17.69
C PRO A 156 -4.55 -15.55 -16.70
N THR A 157 -5.19 -14.41 -16.53
CA THR A 157 -6.44 -14.31 -15.76
C THR A 157 -7.64 -14.70 -16.65
N ALA A 158 -8.66 -15.29 -16.04
CA ALA A 158 -9.90 -15.63 -16.74
C ALA A 158 -10.63 -14.40 -17.30
N THR A 159 -10.43 -13.24 -16.72
CA THR A 159 -10.94 -11.97 -17.22
C THR A 159 -9.99 -11.47 -18.30
N ALA A 160 -10.48 -11.25 -19.51
CA ALA A 160 -9.73 -10.62 -20.58
C ALA A 160 -9.25 -9.24 -20.14
N GLY A 161 -8.11 -9.21 -19.48
CA GLY A 161 -7.55 -8.02 -18.85
C GLY A 161 -6.30 -7.52 -19.56
N ASN A 162 -5.76 -6.47 -19.01
CA ASN A 162 -4.53 -5.84 -19.46
C ASN A 162 -3.25 -6.54 -19.00
N THR A 163 -3.32 -7.80 -18.53
CA THR A 163 -2.14 -8.52 -18.08
C THR A 163 -1.21 -8.82 -19.23
N LEU A 164 0.09 -8.75 -19.00
CA LEU A 164 1.10 -9.09 -19.99
C LEU A 164 1.01 -10.55 -20.43
N ALA A 165 0.61 -11.45 -19.51
CA ALA A 165 0.40 -12.87 -19.81
C ALA A 165 -0.70 -13.12 -20.88
N ASN A 166 -1.72 -12.26 -20.93
CA ASN A 166 -2.77 -12.34 -21.94
C ASN A 166 -2.35 -11.73 -23.30
N ARG A 167 -1.23 -10.97 -23.31
CA ARG A 167 -0.67 -10.35 -24.53
C ARG A 167 0.44 -11.18 -25.16
N GLY A 168 0.99 -12.13 -24.41
CA GLY A 168 2.03 -13.03 -24.91
C GLY A 168 1.51 -13.90 -26.05
N ILE A 169 2.32 -14.09 -27.08
CA ILE A 169 2.03 -14.98 -28.19
C ILE A 169 2.58 -16.38 -27.93
N THR A 170 2.12 -17.36 -28.71
CA THR A 170 2.67 -18.71 -28.67
C THR A 170 3.48 -18.94 -29.92
N HIS A 171 4.78 -19.20 -29.74
CA HIS A 171 5.69 -19.56 -30.81
C HIS A 171 5.70 -21.07 -31.03
N ASP A 172 5.60 -21.54 -32.25
CA ASP A 172 5.79 -22.96 -32.56
C ASP A 172 7.28 -23.23 -32.88
N TRP A 173 7.95 -23.93 -31.96
CA TRP A 173 9.36 -24.33 -32.13
C TRP A 173 9.51 -25.84 -32.35
N THR A 174 8.43 -26.53 -32.73
CA THR A 174 8.42 -28.00 -32.92
C THR A 174 9.51 -28.45 -33.89
N GLU A 175 9.69 -27.74 -35.01
CA GLU A 175 10.69 -28.10 -36.03
C GLU A 175 12.09 -27.52 -35.78
N LYS A 176 12.25 -26.74 -34.69
CA LYS A 176 13.51 -26.07 -34.35
C LYS A 176 14.31 -26.82 -33.29
N ILE A 177 13.73 -27.80 -32.63
CA ILE A 177 14.37 -28.53 -31.55
C ILE A 177 15.34 -29.61 -32.08
N ASP A 178 16.47 -29.73 -31.40
CA ASP A 178 17.38 -30.87 -31.59
C ASP A 178 17.01 -31.98 -30.57
N VAL A 179 16.44 -33.06 -31.06
CA VAL A 179 15.97 -34.17 -30.24
C VAL A 179 17.05 -35.15 -29.81
N THR A 180 18.32 -34.92 -30.20
CA THR A 180 19.40 -35.82 -29.90
C THR A 180 19.78 -35.82 -28.42
N GLU A 181 19.60 -34.70 -27.74
CA GLU A 181 19.91 -34.55 -26.33
C GLU A 181 18.80 -33.77 -25.61
N ILE A 182 17.92 -34.48 -24.94
CA ILE A 182 16.84 -33.89 -24.15
C ILE A 182 17.08 -34.24 -22.68
N LYS A 183 17.25 -33.24 -21.83
CA LYS A 183 17.26 -33.43 -20.37
C LYS A 183 15.90 -32.98 -19.79
N LEU A 184 15.19 -33.93 -19.20
CA LEU A 184 13.95 -33.65 -18.49
C LEU A 184 14.19 -33.96 -17.01
N MET A 185 14.02 -32.96 -16.17
CA MET A 185 14.25 -33.07 -14.74
C MET A 185 13.02 -32.57 -13.95
N PRO A 186 12.66 -33.24 -12.86
CA PRO A 186 11.76 -32.64 -11.90
C PRO A 186 12.41 -31.42 -11.25
N LEU A 187 11.60 -30.52 -10.70
CA LEU A 187 12.10 -29.44 -9.85
C LEU A 187 12.53 -30.04 -8.51
N ILE A 188 13.83 -30.33 -8.36
CA ILE A 188 14.38 -30.97 -7.16
C ILE A 188 14.87 -29.97 -6.11
N ASP A 189 15.09 -28.71 -6.50
CA ASP A 189 15.59 -27.65 -5.61
C ASP A 189 14.46 -26.94 -4.83
N LEU A 190 13.32 -27.63 -4.65
CA LEU A 190 12.19 -27.12 -3.87
C LEU A 190 12.31 -27.54 -2.40
N ASN A 191 11.87 -26.68 -1.52
CA ASN A 191 11.82 -26.96 -0.09
C ASN A 191 10.46 -27.52 0.32
N LYS A 192 10.43 -28.40 1.33
CA LYS A 192 9.17 -28.93 1.87
C LYS A 192 8.30 -27.84 2.50
N ASN A 193 8.93 -26.91 3.16
CA ASN A 193 8.28 -25.76 3.80
C ASN A 193 8.89 -24.46 3.28
N THR A 194 8.04 -23.43 3.15
CA THR A 194 8.50 -22.06 2.93
C THR A 194 7.77 -21.14 3.88
N ILE A 195 8.52 -20.32 4.61
CA ILE A 195 7.98 -19.31 5.51
C ILE A 195 8.12 -17.94 4.84
N PHE A 196 7.01 -17.29 4.60
CA PHE A 196 6.95 -15.91 4.16
C PHE A 196 6.78 -15.03 5.39
N LYS A 197 7.70 -14.12 5.60
CA LYS A 197 7.70 -13.27 6.80
C LYS A 197 8.28 -11.89 6.52
N PHE A 198 8.04 -10.98 7.43
CA PHE A 198 8.69 -9.69 7.53
C PHE A 198 9.94 -9.79 8.41
N VAL A 199 10.73 -8.72 8.46
CA VAL A 199 11.82 -8.63 9.43
C VAL A 199 11.24 -8.73 10.84
N GLU A 200 11.88 -9.51 11.68
CA GLU A 200 11.53 -9.61 13.09
C GLU A 200 12.16 -8.42 13.82
N ASP A 201 11.34 -7.43 14.11
CA ASP A 201 11.75 -6.24 14.86
C ASP A 201 11.72 -6.58 16.34
N GLU A 202 12.87 -6.98 16.87
CA GLU A 202 12.97 -7.46 18.27
C GLU A 202 12.77 -6.34 19.29
N GLU A 203 12.94 -5.08 18.90
CA GLU A 203 12.69 -3.93 19.74
C GLU A 203 11.21 -3.51 19.77
N ASP A 204 10.41 -3.99 18.80
CA ASP A 204 8.96 -3.74 18.84
C ASP A 204 8.28 -4.64 19.89
N TYR A 205 8.00 -4.07 21.03
CA TYR A 205 7.35 -4.76 22.13
C TYR A 205 5.99 -5.36 21.75
N ALA A 206 5.21 -4.69 20.89
CA ALA A 206 3.91 -5.22 20.47
C ALA A 206 4.06 -6.49 19.62
N PHE A 207 5.04 -6.50 18.73
CA PHE A 207 5.38 -7.65 17.91
C PHE A 207 5.92 -8.81 18.76
N MET A 208 6.84 -8.53 19.65
CA MET A 208 7.46 -9.53 20.54
C MET A 208 6.45 -10.15 21.51
N ASN A 209 5.56 -9.34 22.06
CA ASN A 209 4.48 -9.81 22.92
C ASN A 209 3.51 -10.74 22.17
N TYR A 210 3.14 -10.38 20.93
CA TYR A 210 2.34 -11.25 20.09
C TYR A 210 3.05 -12.58 19.80
N LYS A 211 4.33 -12.54 19.39
CA LYS A 211 5.14 -13.72 19.12
C LYS A 211 5.21 -14.65 20.33
N THR A 212 5.44 -14.09 21.51
CA THR A 212 5.51 -14.86 22.76
C THR A 212 4.17 -15.47 23.16
N ALA A 213 3.08 -14.71 23.01
CA ALA A 213 1.75 -15.17 23.41
C ALA A 213 1.17 -16.23 22.46
N THR A 214 1.49 -16.16 21.16
CA THR A 214 0.86 -17.01 20.14
C THR A 214 1.79 -18.06 19.54
N ASN A 215 3.08 -17.94 19.78
CA ASN A 215 4.13 -18.73 19.11
C ASN A 215 4.04 -18.65 17.56
N HIS A 216 3.63 -17.48 17.05
CA HIS A 216 3.46 -17.20 15.65
C HIS A 216 4.02 -15.81 15.32
N LEU A 217 4.60 -15.66 14.12
CA LEU A 217 5.07 -14.35 13.66
C LEU A 217 3.91 -13.58 13.03
N TYR A 218 3.64 -12.39 13.52
CA TYR A 218 2.57 -11.54 13.00
C TYR A 218 2.75 -11.27 11.51
N GLY A 219 1.71 -11.48 10.73
CA GLY A 219 1.73 -11.26 9.28
C GLY A 219 2.46 -12.33 8.46
N SER A 220 2.94 -13.41 9.06
CA SER A 220 3.64 -14.48 8.35
C SER A 220 2.70 -15.53 7.76
N LYS A 221 3.22 -16.26 6.76
CA LYS A 221 2.55 -17.42 6.16
C LYS A 221 3.51 -18.57 5.97
N LYS A 222 3.16 -19.73 6.48
CA LYS A 222 3.88 -20.98 6.21
C LYS A 222 3.18 -21.73 5.08
N PHE A 223 3.88 -21.92 3.98
CA PHE A 223 3.49 -22.83 2.92
C PHE A 223 4.11 -24.19 3.17
N LYS A 224 3.34 -25.25 2.99
CA LYS A 224 3.78 -26.63 3.08
C LYS A 224 3.43 -27.35 1.79
N ALA A 225 4.43 -27.93 1.15
CA ALA A 225 4.25 -28.75 -0.05
C ALA A 225 3.32 -29.95 0.21
N GLY A 226 2.53 -30.32 -0.79
CA GLY A 226 1.59 -31.44 -0.72
C GLY A 226 2.26 -32.77 -0.39
N ASN A 227 1.46 -33.77 -0.10
CA ASN A 227 1.94 -35.11 0.27
C ASN A 227 2.63 -35.85 -0.89
N GLU A 228 2.31 -35.47 -2.12
CA GLU A 228 2.96 -35.93 -3.35
C GLU A 228 4.44 -35.55 -3.42
N PHE A 229 4.85 -34.51 -2.69
CA PHE A 229 6.24 -34.04 -2.57
C PHE A 229 6.91 -34.56 -1.30
N ASN A 230 6.71 -35.80 -0.94
CA ASN A 230 7.25 -36.41 0.29
C ASN A 230 8.78 -36.56 0.29
N ILE A 231 9.41 -36.52 -0.89
CA ILE A 231 10.88 -36.58 -1.05
C ILE A 231 11.53 -35.24 -0.66
N LEU A 232 10.78 -34.14 -0.78
CA LEU A 232 11.31 -32.82 -0.43
C LEU A 232 11.54 -32.71 1.06
N ALA A 233 12.65 -32.09 1.41
CA ALA A 233 13.05 -31.78 2.77
C ALA A 233 13.41 -30.30 2.89
N GLY A 234 13.69 -29.87 4.11
CA GLY A 234 14.16 -28.51 4.38
C GLY A 234 13.07 -27.46 4.46
N GLU A 235 13.49 -26.32 4.95
CA GLU A 235 12.69 -25.11 5.11
C GLU A 235 13.43 -23.92 4.53
N LYS A 236 12.72 -23.05 3.82
CA LYS A 236 13.22 -21.81 3.24
C LYS A 236 12.46 -20.66 3.83
N GLU A 237 13.14 -19.57 4.13
CA GLU A 237 12.53 -18.31 4.50
C GLU A 237 12.58 -17.33 3.33
N ILE A 238 11.49 -16.63 3.14
CA ILE A 238 11.35 -15.48 2.22
C ILE A 238 10.99 -14.28 3.09
N ILE A 239 11.97 -13.40 3.25
CA ILE A 239 11.89 -12.25 4.16
C ILE A 239 11.73 -10.98 3.32
N ALA A 240 10.74 -10.17 3.62
CA ALA A 240 10.50 -8.89 2.95
C ALA A 240 11.40 -7.77 3.53
N GLU A 241 12.72 -7.99 3.53
CA GLU A 241 13.67 -6.97 3.98
C GLU A 241 13.55 -5.70 3.12
N PRO A 242 13.56 -4.48 3.72
CA PRO A 242 13.78 -4.16 5.14
C PRO A 242 12.48 -4.02 5.97
N PHE A 243 11.34 -4.44 5.45
CA PHE A 243 10.03 -4.16 6.05
C PHE A 243 9.72 -5.05 7.25
N ALA A 244 9.21 -4.43 8.32
CA ALA A 244 8.64 -5.13 9.47
C ALA A 244 7.12 -5.23 9.38
N ALA A 245 6.55 -6.20 10.07
CA ALA A 245 5.11 -6.36 10.17
C ALA A 245 4.49 -5.22 11.00
N THR A 246 3.32 -4.75 10.59
CA THR A 246 2.60 -3.72 11.32
C THR A 246 1.54 -4.35 12.20
N VAL A 247 1.82 -4.43 13.49
CA VAL A 247 0.85 -4.87 14.48
C VAL A 247 -0.20 -3.78 14.66
N VAL A 248 -1.47 -4.12 14.51
CA VAL A 248 -2.57 -3.20 14.78
C VAL A 248 -3.39 -3.69 15.96
N LYS A 249 -3.83 -2.76 16.79
CA LYS A 249 -4.67 -3.04 17.96
C LYS A 249 -5.87 -2.11 17.98
N PRO A 250 -7.01 -2.56 18.50
CA PRO A 250 -8.09 -1.65 18.80
C PRO A 250 -7.62 -0.57 19.78
N LEU A 251 -7.94 0.69 19.48
CA LEU A 251 -7.65 1.81 20.40
C LEU A 251 -8.35 1.63 21.74
N MET A 252 -9.55 1.09 21.68
CA MET A 252 -10.34 0.70 22.87
C MET A 252 -10.85 -0.72 22.69
N SER A 253 -10.76 -1.54 23.72
CA SER A 253 -11.20 -2.95 23.68
C SER A 253 -12.68 -3.15 23.34
N GLN A 254 -13.51 -2.12 23.54
CA GLN A 254 -14.95 -2.15 23.27
C GLN A 254 -15.29 -1.86 21.81
N PHE A 255 -14.37 -1.27 21.05
CA PHE A 255 -14.57 -0.81 19.68
C PHE A 255 -13.49 -1.39 18.77
N SER A 256 -13.79 -2.56 18.26
CA SER A 256 -12.86 -3.30 17.41
C SER A 256 -12.57 -2.62 16.06
N ASP A 257 -13.41 -1.66 15.67
CA ASP A 257 -13.31 -0.96 14.40
C ASP A 257 -12.31 0.21 14.42
N PHE A 258 -11.94 0.64 15.63
CA PHE A 258 -10.93 1.66 15.86
C PHE A 258 -9.58 1.03 16.09
N VAL A 259 -8.83 0.82 15.02
CA VAL A 259 -7.50 0.23 15.11
C VAL A 259 -6.42 1.28 14.92
N THR A 260 -5.34 1.10 15.66
CA THR A 260 -4.13 1.91 15.51
C THR A 260 -2.93 1.00 15.32
N PRO A 261 -1.93 1.41 14.51
CA PRO A 261 -0.65 0.74 14.48
C PRO A 261 -0.01 0.81 15.88
N ALA A 262 0.44 -0.32 16.38
CA ALA A 262 1.15 -0.41 17.64
C ALA A 262 2.63 -0.64 17.37
N VAL A 263 3.40 0.43 17.48
CA VAL A 263 4.86 0.44 17.28
C VAL A 263 5.47 1.17 18.45
N TYR A 264 6.05 0.43 19.38
CA TYR A 264 6.69 1.04 20.55
C TYR A 264 7.71 0.09 21.18
N SER A 265 8.75 0.65 21.73
CA SER A 265 9.64 -0.04 22.64
C SER A 265 9.15 0.13 24.08
N TYR A 266 9.36 -0.88 24.88
CA TYR A 266 9.09 -0.85 26.32
C TYR A 266 10.12 -1.68 27.04
N ASN A 267 10.83 -1.06 27.97
CA ASN A 267 11.77 -1.75 28.84
C ASN A 267 11.03 -2.13 30.14
N PRO A 268 10.73 -3.43 30.36
CA PRO A 268 10.00 -3.86 31.55
C PRO A 268 10.83 -3.76 32.81
N GLU A 269 12.17 -3.68 32.74
CA GLU A 269 13.05 -3.56 33.90
C GLU A 269 13.07 -2.11 34.44
N GLU A 270 13.01 -1.14 33.54
CA GLU A 270 13.03 0.27 33.86
C GLU A 270 11.62 0.90 33.89
N GLU A 271 10.60 0.15 33.51
CA GLU A 271 9.22 0.60 33.36
C GLU A 271 9.09 1.85 32.47
N THR A 272 10.01 2.00 31.51
CA THR A 272 10.08 3.14 30.60
C THR A 272 9.77 2.74 29.18
N SER A 273 9.24 3.69 28.40
CA SER A 273 9.09 3.56 26.95
C SER A 273 10.14 4.44 26.28
N GLU A 274 11.00 3.82 25.49
CA GLU A 274 12.09 4.49 24.79
C GLU A 274 11.83 4.52 23.29
N GLY A 275 12.43 5.48 22.58
CA GLY A 275 12.48 5.45 21.13
C GLY A 275 13.44 4.37 20.66
N PHE A 276 13.13 3.72 19.55
CA PHE A 276 13.99 2.72 18.94
C PHE A 276 14.10 2.90 17.43
N ASP A 277 15.12 2.32 16.83
CA ASP A 277 15.31 2.33 15.39
C ASP A 277 14.30 1.38 14.73
N ASN A 278 13.21 1.94 14.25
CA ASN A 278 12.15 1.17 13.63
C ASN A 278 12.54 0.68 12.25
N SER A 279 12.31 -0.58 11.97
CA SER A 279 12.23 -1.06 10.60
C SER A 279 11.05 -0.40 9.87
N PRO A 280 11.20 -0.07 8.57
CA PRO A 280 10.12 0.57 7.82
C PRO A 280 8.88 -0.34 7.74
N ARG A 281 7.72 0.28 7.69
CA ARG A 281 6.43 -0.42 7.60
C ARG A 281 5.58 0.16 6.48
N ILE A 282 4.77 -0.70 5.87
CA ILE A 282 3.84 -0.31 4.82
C ILE A 282 2.42 -0.47 5.34
N MET A 283 1.66 0.61 5.25
CA MET A 283 0.28 0.67 5.73
C MET A 283 -0.63 1.35 4.71
N TYR A 284 -1.90 1.01 4.73
CA TYR A 284 -2.93 1.78 4.06
C TYR A 284 -3.27 3.02 4.89
N ASN A 285 -3.47 4.13 4.21
CA ASN A 285 -4.16 5.27 4.78
C ASN A 285 -5.67 5.01 4.69
N ASN A 286 -6.28 4.63 5.80
CA ASN A 286 -7.72 4.34 5.88
C ASN A 286 -8.58 5.61 6.00
N GLY A 287 -7.94 6.78 5.90
CA GLY A 287 -8.60 8.07 5.95
C GLY A 287 -9.02 8.49 7.35
N ILE A 288 -9.81 9.53 7.40
CA ILE A 288 -10.36 10.07 8.64
C ILE A 288 -11.60 9.26 9.03
N LYS A 289 -11.58 8.72 10.25
CA LYS A 289 -12.72 8.08 10.88
C LYS A 289 -13.37 9.05 11.84
N SER A 290 -14.67 9.20 11.76
CA SER A 290 -15.42 10.10 12.62
C SER A 290 -16.63 9.39 13.23
N ASP A 291 -17.12 9.94 14.35
CA ASP A 291 -18.35 9.48 14.98
C ASP A 291 -19.60 9.70 14.10
N ALA A 292 -19.50 10.66 13.16
CA ALA A 292 -20.58 10.98 12.21
C ALA A 292 -20.96 9.80 11.29
N ASP A 293 -20.09 8.82 11.09
CA ASP A 293 -20.36 7.63 10.27
C ASP A 293 -21.20 6.57 11.00
N GLY A 294 -21.66 6.85 12.22
CA GLY A 294 -22.51 5.96 13.01
C GLY A 294 -21.80 4.73 13.57
N THR A 295 -20.47 4.70 13.52
CA THR A 295 -19.66 3.60 14.04
C THR A 295 -19.69 3.58 15.57
N PHE A 296 -19.98 4.71 16.23
CA PHE A 296 -19.91 4.90 17.67
C PHE A 296 -21.16 5.58 18.23
N VAL A 297 -22.29 4.95 18.09
CA VAL A 297 -23.56 5.44 18.65
C VAL A 297 -23.44 5.51 20.15
N SER A 298 -23.04 6.65 20.70
CA SER A 298 -23.01 7.01 22.11
C SER A 298 -21.67 7.08 22.84
N CYS A 299 -20.54 7.14 22.16
CA CYS A 299 -19.24 7.31 22.83
C CYS A 299 -18.56 8.62 22.46
N THR A 300 -18.16 9.34 23.49
CA THR A 300 -17.29 10.51 23.38
C THR A 300 -15.85 10.07 23.52
N TYR A 301 -15.04 10.30 22.47
CA TYR A 301 -13.61 9.96 22.50
C TYR A 301 -12.78 11.11 23.03
N TYR A 302 -11.81 10.77 23.85
CA TYR A 302 -10.79 11.70 24.30
C TYR A 302 -9.45 11.19 23.81
N ILE A 303 -8.81 11.96 22.92
CA ILE A 303 -7.41 11.74 22.58
C ILE A 303 -6.59 12.57 23.55
N PRO A 304 -5.68 11.95 24.31
CA PRO A 304 -4.80 12.70 25.22
C PRO A 304 -3.94 13.68 24.41
N GLU A 305 -3.95 14.94 24.78
CA GLU A 305 -3.03 15.92 24.23
C GLU A 305 -1.61 15.68 24.76
N GLN A 306 -0.62 15.79 23.86
CA GLN A 306 0.79 15.57 24.16
C GLN A 306 1.36 16.55 25.21
N ASN A 307 0.71 17.66 25.47
CA ASN A 307 1.20 18.73 26.35
C ASN A 307 0.58 18.77 27.75
N GLY A 308 -0.01 17.69 28.23
CA GLY A 308 -0.54 17.61 29.58
C GLY A 308 -1.75 18.50 29.86
N GLY A 309 -2.40 18.99 28.79
CA GLY A 309 -3.67 19.69 28.86
C GLY A 309 -4.83 18.76 29.19
N THR A 310 -5.99 19.32 29.39
CA THR A 310 -7.24 18.58 29.50
C THR A 310 -7.45 17.77 28.23
N SER A 311 -7.80 16.48 28.37
CA SER A 311 -8.17 15.62 27.25
C SER A 311 -9.15 16.34 26.32
N SER A 312 -8.74 16.58 25.06
CA SER A 312 -9.66 17.13 24.07
C SER A 312 -10.52 16.03 23.51
N GLN A 313 -11.80 16.33 23.33
CA GLN A 313 -12.71 15.45 22.64
C GLN A 313 -12.40 15.53 21.14
N ALA A 314 -11.97 14.42 20.56
CA ALA A 314 -11.76 14.33 19.11
C ALA A 314 -12.97 13.61 18.48
N ASP A 315 -13.60 14.28 17.54
CA ASP A 315 -14.70 13.71 16.76
C ASP A 315 -14.19 12.90 15.58
N ALA A 316 -12.90 13.03 15.27
CA ALA A 316 -12.28 12.38 14.12
C ALA A 316 -10.81 12.08 14.39
N PHE A 317 -10.30 11.00 13.79
CA PHE A 317 -8.88 10.64 13.84
C PHE A 317 -8.46 10.02 12.52
N LEU A 318 -7.17 10.15 12.18
CA LEU A 318 -6.57 9.54 11.00
C LEU A 318 -6.21 8.09 11.33
N GLN A 319 -6.74 7.18 10.52
CA GLN A 319 -6.55 5.75 10.72
C GLN A 319 -5.57 5.17 9.70
N PHE A 320 -4.65 4.34 10.19
CA PHE A 320 -3.73 3.55 9.39
C PHE A 320 -3.82 2.08 9.82
N SER A 321 -3.75 1.18 8.87
CA SER A 321 -3.66 -0.25 9.16
C SER A 321 -3.01 -1.01 8.00
N HIS A 322 -2.69 -2.28 8.20
CA HIS A 322 -2.27 -3.15 7.10
C HIS A 322 -3.45 -3.63 6.22
N LEU A 323 -4.68 -3.31 6.60
CA LEU A 323 -5.93 -3.65 5.91
C LEU A 323 -6.44 -2.46 5.10
N THR A 324 -7.05 -2.71 3.92
CA THR A 324 -7.64 -1.65 3.10
C THR A 324 -8.80 -0.95 3.76
N SER A 325 -9.59 -1.66 4.56
CA SER A 325 -10.68 -1.08 5.35
C SER A 325 -10.82 -1.77 6.70
N VAL A 326 -11.34 -1.03 7.66
CA VAL A 326 -11.70 -1.51 8.99
C VAL A 326 -13.08 -0.90 9.33
N PRO A 327 -14.09 -1.71 9.61
CA PRO A 327 -14.13 -3.18 9.59
C PRO A 327 -13.93 -3.79 8.20
N THR A 328 -13.42 -5.03 8.18
CA THR A 328 -13.09 -5.70 6.91
C THR A 328 -14.33 -6.18 6.17
N ILE A 329 -14.28 -6.08 4.84
CA ILE A 329 -15.24 -6.68 3.93
C ILE A 329 -14.57 -7.77 3.06
N THR A 330 -15.34 -8.59 2.36
CA THR A 330 -14.82 -9.74 1.61
C THR A 330 -13.86 -9.40 0.48
N THR A 331 -13.89 -8.16 -0.02
CA THR A 331 -13.02 -7.67 -1.10
C THR A 331 -11.76 -6.96 -0.61
N ASP A 332 -11.61 -6.83 0.70
CA ASP A 332 -10.46 -6.16 1.29
C ASP A 332 -9.14 -6.87 1.01
N ARG A 333 -8.06 -6.09 1.07
CA ARG A 333 -6.70 -6.56 0.91
C ARG A 333 -5.92 -6.36 2.19
N ASP A 334 -4.93 -7.21 2.39
CA ASP A 334 -4.02 -7.18 3.52
C ASP A 334 -2.57 -7.07 3.00
N PHE A 335 -1.79 -6.14 3.54
CA PHE A 335 -0.36 -6.03 3.27
C PHE A 335 0.51 -7.03 4.03
N HIS A 336 -0.09 -8.04 4.64
CA HIS A 336 0.63 -9.13 5.27
C HIS A 336 0.53 -10.41 4.43
N PHE A 337 1.46 -11.36 4.66
CA PHE A 337 1.46 -12.64 3.94
C PHE A 337 0.38 -13.59 4.43
N GLY A 338 -0.04 -13.47 5.66
CA GLY A 338 -1.03 -14.36 6.29
C GLY A 338 -2.03 -13.63 7.15
N GLU A 339 -2.92 -14.39 7.75
CA GLU A 339 -3.98 -13.88 8.60
C GLU A 339 -3.44 -13.38 9.94
N CYS A 340 -3.87 -12.19 10.35
CA CYS A 340 -3.52 -11.57 11.62
C CYS A 340 -4.72 -11.51 12.58
N GLN A 341 -5.60 -12.50 12.53
CA GLN A 341 -6.92 -12.50 13.17
C GLN A 341 -6.92 -12.48 14.69
N LEU A 342 -5.86 -12.97 15.32
CA LEU A 342 -5.85 -13.13 16.78
C LEU A 342 -5.91 -11.83 17.57
N LEU A 343 -5.69 -10.68 16.92
CA LEU A 343 -5.78 -9.35 17.55
C LEU A 343 -6.99 -8.53 17.08
N LEU A 344 -7.64 -8.93 16.00
CA LEU A 344 -8.77 -8.23 15.43
C LEU A 344 -9.96 -9.19 15.37
N SER A 345 -10.88 -9.09 16.33
CA SER A 345 -12.18 -9.79 16.24
C SER A 345 -13.12 -9.11 15.24
N VAL A 346 -12.59 -8.47 14.19
CA VAL A 346 -13.33 -7.59 13.32
C VAL A 346 -13.53 -8.22 11.97
N GLY A 347 -14.77 -8.54 11.66
CA GLY A 347 -15.19 -8.93 10.32
C GLY A 347 -14.78 -10.34 9.89
N ASN A 348 -14.84 -10.56 8.60
CA ASN A 348 -14.44 -11.82 7.97
C ASN A 348 -12.92 -11.86 7.75
N PRO A 349 -12.30 -13.05 7.78
CA PRO A 349 -10.90 -13.20 7.43
C PRO A 349 -10.63 -12.67 6.02
N VAL A 350 -9.59 -11.85 5.86
CA VAL A 350 -9.17 -11.33 4.56
C VAL A 350 -8.37 -12.39 3.82
N ASN A 351 -8.96 -12.95 2.76
CA ASN A 351 -8.27 -13.91 1.91
C ASN A 351 -7.32 -13.25 0.91
N ASN A 352 -7.50 -11.96 0.62
CA ASN A 352 -6.68 -11.22 -0.33
C ASN A 352 -5.41 -10.66 0.35
N ASN A 353 -4.59 -11.55 0.90
CA ASN A 353 -3.30 -11.23 1.47
C ASN A 353 -2.17 -11.35 0.42
N LEU A 354 -0.97 -10.91 0.76
CA LEU A 354 0.18 -10.93 -0.17
C LEU A 354 0.50 -12.33 -0.68
N PHE A 355 0.43 -13.34 0.20
CA PHE A 355 0.70 -14.71 -0.22
C PHE A 355 -0.34 -15.20 -1.22
N ASN A 356 -1.62 -15.08 -0.92
CA ASN A 356 -2.68 -15.61 -1.76
C ASN A 356 -2.77 -14.90 -3.12
N LEU A 357 -2.52 -13.59 -3.16
CA LEU A 357 -2.62 -12.81 -4.40
C LEU A 357 -1.39 -12.95 -5.30
N TYR A 358 -0.18 -12.96 -4.73
CA TYR A 358 1.06 -12.82 -5.51
C TYR A 358 1.94 -14.06 -5.51
N TRP A 359 1.95 -14.83 -4.43
CA TRP A 359 2.83 -15.99 -4.28
C TRP A 359 2.16 -17.32 -4.52
N LEU A 360 0.91 -17.50 -4.09
CA LEU A 360 0.20 -18.76 -4.24
C LEU A 360 0.06 -19.21 -5.69
N PRO A 361 -0.28 -18.34 -6.67
CA PRO A 361 -0.35 -18.76 -8.06
C PRO A 361 0.99 -19.25 -8.61
N TYR A 362 2.10 -18.58 -8.24
CA TYR A 362 3.46 -19.01 -8.59
C TYR A 362 3.81 -20.35 -7.94
N TYR A 363 3.50 -20.53 -6.66
CA TYR A 363 3.73 -21.77 -5.94
C TYR A 363 2.86 -22.93 -6.45
N ALA A 364 1.64 -22.63 -6.90
CA ALA A 364 0.78 -23.63 -7.52
C ALA A 364 1.37 -24.19 -8.82
N GLU A 365 2.09 -23.35 -9.60
CA GLU A 365 2.83 -23.83 -10.76
C GLU A 365 4.07 -24.65 -10.37
N LEU A 366 4.90 -24.13 -9.45
CA LEU A 366 6.13 -24.81 -9.04
C LEU A 366 5.88 -26.17 -8.36
N TYR A 367 4.87 -26.23 -7.51
CA TYR A 367 4.49 -27.42 -6.76
C TYR A 367 3.37 -28.21 -7.43
N ASN A 368 3.27 -28.11 -8.76
CA ASN A 368 2.42 -29.02 -9.52
C ASN A 368 3.20 -30.30 -9.83
N PRO A 369 2.63 -31.50 -9.58
CA PRO A 369 3.30 -32.77 -9.84
C PRO A 369 3.74 -32.99 -11.29
N ASP A 370 3.10 -32.30 -12.24
CA ASP A 370 3.41 -32.39 -13.67
C ASP A 370 4.44 -31.39 -14.14
N THR A 371 4.80 -30.41 -13.32
CA THR A 371 5.83 -29.42 -13.67
C THR A 371 7.21 -30.05 -13.81
N ARG A 372 7.86 -29.79 -14.93
CA ARG A 372 9.20 -30.29 -15.27
C ARG A 372 10.05 -29.19 -15.89
N ILE A 373 11.33 -29.24 -15.65
CA ILE A 373 12.32 -28.46 -16.40
C ILE A 373 12.83 -29.32 -17.53
N MET A 374 12.77 -28.80 -18.75
CA MET A 374 13.31 -29.41 -19.92
C MET A 374 14.45 -28.54 -20.48
N THR A 375 15.64 -29.09 -20.57
CA THR A 375 16.76 -28.43 -21.25
C THR A 375 17.00 -29.12 -22.58
N ILE A 376 16.97 -28.34 -23.64
CA ILE A 376 17.10 -28.83 -25.04
C ILE A 376 17.85 -27.82 -25.89
N LYS A 377 18.52 -28.30 -26.93
CA LYS A 377 19.10 -27.43 -27.96
C LYS A 377 18.08 -27.06 -29.01
N VAL A 378 18.06 -25.78 -29.38
CA VAL A 378 17.08 -25.21 -30.33
C VAL A 378 17.80 -24.38 -31.37
N ASN A 379 17.45 -24.58 -32.64
CA ASN A 379 17.96 -23.78 -33.74
C ASN A 379 17.17 -22.47 -33.84
N LEU A 380 17.65 -21.42 -33.18
CA LEU A 380 17.01 -20.11 -33.16
C LEU A 380 17.72 -19.18 -34.15
N SER A 381 16.94 -18.54 -34.98
CA SER A 381 17.43 -17.46 -35.84
C SER A 381 17.51 -16.15 -35.03
N PRO A 382 18.30 -15.16 -35.54
CA PRO A 382 18.28 -13.81 -34.94
C PRO A 382 16.89 -13.19 -34.88
N SER A 383 16.04 -13.51 -35.88
CA SER A 383 14.66 -13.06 -35.89
C SER A 383 13.83 -13.63 -34.75
N ASP A 384 14.04 -14.90 -34.43
CA ASP A 384 13.33 -15.56 -33.32
C ASP A 384 13.66 -14.90 -31.98
N ILE A 385 14.95 -14.57 -31.78
CA ILE A 385 15.39 -13.89 -30.56
C ILE A 385 14.84 -12.48 -30.47
N ASN A 386 14.80 -11.75 -31.58
CA ASN A 386 14.31 -10.37 -31.59
C ASN A 386 12.79 -10.28 -31.41
N THR A 387 12.03 -11.30 -31.78
CA THR A 387 10.56 -11.31 -31.66
C THR A 387 10.09 -11.97 -30.37
N PHE A 388 10.93 -12.80 -29.75
CA PHE A 388 10.56 -13.52 -28.53
C PHE A 388 10.56 -12.60 -27.29
N LYS A 389 9.53 -12.71 -26.49
CA LYS A 389 9.38 -12.04 -25.19
C LYS A 389 9.27 -13.07 -24.08
N PHE A 390 9.75 -12.75 -22.86
CA PHE A 390 9.72 -13.73 -21.76
C PHE A 390 8.29 -14.03 -21.25
N ASN A 391 7.31 -13.21 -21.56
CA ASN A 391 5.89 -13.50 -21.32
C ASN A 391 5.23 -14.34 -22.42
N ASP A 392 5.95 -14.63 -23.51
CA ASP A 392 5.49 -15.54 -24.56
C ASP A 392 5.56 -17.00 -24.11
N LYS A 393 4.81 -17.84 -24.82
CA LYS A 393 4.81 -19.28 -24.66
C LYS A 393 5.43 -19.96 -25.86
N VAL A 394 5.96 -21.15 -25.65
CA VAL A 394 6.51 -21.95 -26.71
C VAL A 394 5.74 -23.26 -26.80
N PHE A 395 5.24 -23.55 -27.99
CA PHE A 395 4.62 -24.83 -28.31
C PHE A 395 5.68 -25.75 -28.93
N ILE A 396 5.81 -26.95 -28.34
CA ILE A 396 6.70 -28.01 -28.85
C ILE A 396 5.91 -29.29 -28.86
N LYS A 397 5.72 -29.84 -30.04
CA LYS A 397 4.96 -31.08 -30.36
C LYS A 397 3.59 -31.08 -29.70
N ASN A 398 3.06 -31.14 -28.79
CA ASN A 398 1.73 -31.11 -28.23
C ASN A 398 1.66 -30.53 -26.81
N ARG A 399 2.70 -29.83 -26.42
CA ARG A 399 2.81 -29.23 -25.08
C ARG A 399 3.22 -27.76 -25.15
N ILE A 400 2.78 -27.02 -24.15
CA ILE A 400 3.10 -25.60 -24.00
C ILE A 400 4.12 -25.44 -22.88
N PHE A 401 5.13 -24.61 -23.15
CA PHE A 401 6.20 -24.33 -22.23
C PHE A 401 6.36 -22.82 -22.05
N ARG A 402 6.84 -22.45 -20.89
CA ARG A 402 7.52 -21.15 -20.68
C ARG A 402 9.02 -21.32 -20.87
N VAL A 403 9.65 -20.26 -21.30
CA VAL A 403 11.11 -20.20 -21.36
C VAL A 403 11.62 -19.59 -20.07
N ASN A 404 12.50 -20.34 -19.39
CA ASN A 404 13.19 -19.87 -18.20
C ASN A 404 14.52 -19.21 -18.56
N LYS A 405 15.24 -19.79 -19.51
CA LYS A 405 16.55 -19.29 -19.91
C LYS A 405 16.82 -19.62 -21.37
N ILE A 406 17.47 -18.68 -22.06
CA ILE A 406 18.00 -18.88 -23.41
C ILE A 406 19.49 -18.54 -23.40
N ASP A 407 20.34 -19.52 -23.67
CA ASP A 407 21.74 -19.33 -23.96
C ASP A 407 21.94 -19.32 -25.48
N TYR A 408 21.87 -18.13 -26.07
CA TYR A 408 21.96 -17.94 -27.51
C TYR A 408 23.37 -17.56 -27.96
N LYS A 409 23.85 -18.25 -29.00
CA LYS A 409 25.07 -17.89 -29.71
C LYS A 409 24.75 -17.80 -31.20
N PRO A 410 25.16 -16.74 -31.91
CA PRO A 410 24.97 -16.65 -33.35
C PRO A 410 25.65 -17.83 -34.08
N ASN A 411 24.94 -18.43 -35.02
CA ASN A 411 25.41 -19.57 -35.84
C ASN A 411 25.66 -20.89 -35.09
N ASP A 412 25.12 -21.01 -33.87
CA ASP A 412 25.17 -22.25 -33.08
C ASP A 412 23.77 -22.59 -32.56
N LEU A 413 23.59 -23.83 -32.08
CA LEU A 413 22.35 -24.22 -31.41
C LEU A 413 22.27 -23.55 -30.04
N ALA A 414 21.19 -22.82 -29.81
CA ALA A 414 20.89 -22.23 -28.51
C ALA A 414 20.53 -23.32 -27.50
N THR A 415 21.04 -23.20 -26.30
CA THR A 415 20.57 -24.02 -25.18
C THR A 415 19.43 -23.33 -24.49
N VAL A 416 18.26 -23.95 -24.49
CA VAL A 416 17.05 -23.36 -23.90
C VAL A 416 16.53 -24.22 -22.77
N GLU A 417 16.25 -23.57 -21.64
CA GLU A 417 15.60 -24.17 -20.49
C GLU A 417 14.14 -23.78 -20.48
N PHE A 418 13.29 -24.77 -20.54
CA PHE A 418 11.85 -24.65 -20.54
C PHE A 418 11.23 -25.14 -19.25
N ILE A 419 10.16 -24.49 -18.83
CA ILE A 419 9.26 -24.95 -17.76
C ILE A 419 7.99 -25.45 -18.43
N LEU A 420 7.67 -26.72 -18.25
CA LEU A 420 6.39 -27.28 -18.69
C LEU A 420 5.26 -26.68 -17.86
N ILE A 421 4.31 -26.08 -18.54
CA ILE A 421 3.09 -25.55 -17.94
C ILE A 421 2.06 -26.69 -17.95
N PRO A 422 1.60 -27.15 -16.77
CA PRO A 422 0.62 -28.23 -16.64
C PRO A 422 -0.78 -27.83 -17.15
#